data_b84e72b72e990404e5b850e81060ca14
#
_entry.id   b84e72b72e990404e5b850e81060ca14
#
_cell.length_a   1.000
_cell.length_b   1.000
_cell.length_c   1.000
_cell.angle_alpha   90.00
_cell.angle_beta   90.00
_cell.angle_gamma   90.00
#
_symmetry.space_group_name_H-M   'P 1'
#
loop_
_entity.id
_entity.type
_entity.pdbx_description
1 polymer ?
#
loop_
_entity_poly.entity_id
_entity_poly.type
_entity_poly.pdbx_seq_one_letter_code
_entity_poly.pdbx_strand_id
1 'polypeptide(L)'
;MKRLLVVEDEPEIRELLNNFLTHEGFEVSFAQDGVEAISLFAKSQFDLVLLDIMIPKIDGFGVCEVIKKQSDVPVMFLSALNDDKSQIKGYDLMADDYVTKPFSMPILIRKINVLLRRNESAELRKDSILVCGDILINSDTMEVTVKGVPVELTSREFDLLHTLAKNPGRVYSREMLLDLLWDYDSLVDERIVDSHIKNLRHKLGGDYIETVRGRGYKIDRKET
;
A
#
# COMPACT_ATOMS: atom_id res chain seq x y z
N MET A 1 -7.24 -8.95 -16.60
CA MET A 1 -6.04 -8.15 -16.77
C MET A 1 -6.33 -6.79 -16.17
N LYS A 2 -5.47 -6.26 -15.31
CA LYS A 2 -5.70 -4.95 -14.66
C LYS A 2 -5.36 -3.81 -15.61
N ARG A 3 -6.23 -2.80 -15.65
CA ARG A 3 -6.14 -1.66 -16.56
C ARG A 3 -5.63 -0.43 -15.85
N LEU A 4 -4.52 0.11 -16.32
CA LEU A 4 -3.88 1.30 -15.75
C LEU A 4 -4.04 2.50 -16.70
N LEU A 5 -4.39 3.66 -16.15
CA LEU A 5 -4.24 4.93 -16.84
C LEU A 5 -2.94 5.58 -16.36
N VAL A 6 -2.04 5.88 -17.29
CA VAL A 6 -0.79 6.59 -17.01
C VAL A 6 -0.85 7.97 -17.65
N VAL A 7 -0.71 9.00 -16.83
CA VAL A 7 -0.75 10.40 -17.27
C VAL A 7 0.64 11.00 -17.06
N GLU A 8 1.33 11.22 -18.16
CA GLU A 8 2.74 11.63 -18.19
C GLU A 8 3.01 12.35 -19.51
N ASP A 9 3.59 13.55 -19.49
CA ASP A 9 3.86 14.34 -20.70
C ASP A 9 5.19 14.03 -21.35
N GLU A 10 6.17 13.50 -20.60
CA GLU A 10 7.50 13.15 -21.12
C GLU A 10 7.46 11.82 -21.91
N PRO A 11 7.74 11.82 -23.22
CA PRO A 11 7.66 10.61 -24.06
C PRO A 11 8.57 9.48 -23.59
N GLU A 12 9.76 9.80 -23.11
CA GLU A 12 10.78 8.84 -22.66
C GLU A 12 10.29 8.09 -21.40
N ILE A 13 9.66 8.81 -20.47
CA ILE A 13 9.09 8.20 -19.25
C ILE A 13 7.88 7.34 -19.61
N ARG A 14 7.02 7.79 -20.54
CA ARG A 14 5.89 6.97 -21.02
C ARG A 14 6.36 5.67 -21.65
N GLU A 15 7.38 5.71 -22.50
CA GLU A 15 7.93 4.51 -23.14
C GLU A 15 8.50 3.54 -22.09
N LEU A 16 9.26 4.07 -21.12
CA LEU A 16 9.81 3.30 -20.01
C LEU A 16 8.68 2.60 -19.22
N LEU A 17 7.66 3.37 -18.80
CA LEU A 17 6.52 2.84 -18.05
C LEU A 17 5.74 1.81 -18.86
N ASN A 18 5.53 2.06 -20.18
CA ASN A 18 4.84 1.12 -21.05
C ASN A 18 5.53 -0.24 -21.07
N ASN A 19 6.85 -0.25 -21.31
CA ASN A 19 7.63 -1.47 -21.42
C ASN A 19 7.58 -2.30 -20.14
N PHE A 20 7.77 -1.65 -18.97
CA PHE A 20 7.76 -2.35 -17.69
C PHE A 20 6.37 -2.80 -17.27
N LEU A 21 5.36 -1.94 -17.35
CA LEU A 21 4.02 -2.28 -16.89
C LEU A 21 3.36 -3.35 -17.77
N THR A 22 3.59 -3.30 -19.09
CA THR A 22 3.10 -4.33 -20.00
C THR A 22 3.80 -5.67 -19.75
N HIS A 23 5.11 -5.67 -19.48
CA HIS A 23 5.85 -6.87 -19.11
C HIS A 23 5.31 -7.52 -17.82
N GLU A 24 4.87 -6.70 -16.87
CA GLU A 24 4.23 -7.18 -15.62
C GLU A 24 2.77 -7.62 -15.80
N GLY A 25 2.26 -7.58 -17.03
CA GLY A 25 0.93 -8.09 -17.36
C GLY A 25 -0.22 -7.07 -17.16
N PHE A 26 0.07 -5.77 -17.09
CA PHE A 26 -0.95 -4.74 -17.07
C PHE A 26 -1.37 -4.31 -18.48
N GLU A 27 -2.64 -3.93 -18.63
CA GLU A 27 -3.12 -3.20 -19.81
C GLU A 27 -2.99 -1.70 -19.54
N VAL A 28 -2.22 -0.98 -20.36
CA VAL A 28 -1.87 0.41 -20.08
C VAL A 28 -2.47 1.33 -21.14
N SER A 29 -3.14 2.39 -20.71
CA SER A 29 -3.55 3.51 -21.53
C SER A 29 -2.78 4.76 -21.13
N PHE A 30 -2.39 5.58 -22.08
CA PHE A 30 -1.61 6.80 -21.84
C PHE A 30 -2.38 8.05 -22.18
N ALA A 31 -2.21 9.08 -21.35
CA ALA A 31 -2.57 10.46 -21.63
C ALA A 31 -1.34 11.35 -21.45
N GLN A 32 -1.17 12.34 -22.33
CA GLN A 32 -0.05 13.28 -22.29
C GLN A 32 -0.39 14.62 -21.63
N ASP A 33 -1.64 14.83 -21.26
CA ASP A 33 -2.13 16.02 -20.57
C ASP A 33 -3.41 15.72 -19.75
N GLY A 34 -3.77 16.65 -18.86
CA GLY A 34 -4.91 16.44 -17.98
C GLY A 34 -6.27 16.41 -18.69
N VAL A 35 -6.42 17.07 -19.84
CA VAL A 35 -7.67 17.04 -20.60
C VAL A 35 -7.87 15.66 -21.25
N GLU A 36 -6.81 15.13 -21.84
CA GLU A 36 -6.82 13.77 -22.40
C GLU A 36 -7.07 12.73 -21.32
N ALA A 37 -6.43 12.87 -20.17
CA ALA A 37 -6.61 11.97 -19.01
C ALA A 37 -8.07 11.89 -18.57
N ILE A 38 -8.73 13.03 -18.35
CA ILE A 38 -10.14 13.10 -17.97
C ILE A 38 -11.03 12.50 -19.07
N SER A 39 -10.73 12.79 -20.35
CA SER A 39 -11.49 12.24 -21.48
C SER A 39 -11.39 10.72 -21.58
N LEU A 40 -10.20 10.14 -21.37
CA LEU A 40 -9.99 8.69 -21.35
C LEU A 40 -10.66 8.04 -20.15
N PHE A 41 -10.54 8.66 -18.97
CA PHE A 41 -11.16 8.16 -17.76
C PHE A 41 -12.69 8.10 -17.87
N ALA A 42 -13.30 9.08 -18.50
CA ALA A 42 -14.76 9.11 -18.71
C ALA A 42 -15.27 8.05 -19.71
N LYS A 43 -14.40 7.54 -20.61
CA LYS A 43 -14.77 6.58 -21.68
C LYS A 43 -14.44 5.14 -21.34
N SER A 44 -13.60 4.90 -20.36
CA SER A 44 -13.06 3.58 -20.04
C SER A 44 -12.96 3.38 -18.54
N GLN A 45 -13.01 2.11 -18.11
CA GLN A 45 -12.78 1.76 -16.72
C GLN A 45 -11.30 1.45 -16.48
N PHE A 46 -10.78 1.95 -15.37
CA PHE A 46 -9.41 1.70 -14.94
C PHE A 46 -9.40 1.17 -13.51
N ASP A 47 -8.42 0.34 -13.19
CA ASP A 47 -8.21 -0.20 -11.85
C ASP A 47 -7.28 0.68 -11.00
N LEU A 48 -6.43 1.51 -11.64
CA LEU A 48 -5.53 2.46 -10.99
C LEU A 48 -5.08 3.54 -11.96
N VAL A 49 -4.82 4.73 -11.45
CA VAL A 49 -4.26 5.86 -12.20
C VAL A 49 -2.90 6.22 -11.66
N LEU A 50 -1.87 6.21 -12.54
CA LEU A 50 -0.56 6.81 -12.30
C LEU A 50 -0.56 8.21 -12.90
N LEU A 51 -0.25 9.23 -12.12
CA LEU A 51 -0.50 10.61 -12.49
C LEU A 51 0.68 11.50 -12.13
N ASP A 52 1.34 12.05 -13.14
CA ASP A 52 2.30 13.13 -12.89
C ASP A 52 1.56 14.40 -12.48
N ILE A 53 2.15 15.14 -11.56
CA ILE A 53 1.61 16.42 -11.09
C ILE A 53 1.87 17.52 -12.13
N MET A 54 3.03 17.48 -12.77
CA MET A 54 3.50 18.56 -13.65
C MET A 54 3.14 18.32 -15.13
N ILE A 55 1.86 18.11 -15.42
CA ILE A 55 1.34 17.90 -16.77
C ILE A 55 0.67 19.15 -17.35
N PRO A 56 0.64 19.29 -18.71
CA PRO A 56 0.02 20.44 -19.37
C PRO A 56 -1.51 20.50 -19.22
N LYS A 57 -2.06 21.68 -19.47
CA LYS A 57 -3.50 22.05 -19.54
C LYS A 57 -4.19 22.02 -18.18
N ILE A 58 -4.41 20.85 -17.61
CA ILE A 58 -4.91 20.65 -16.25
C ILE A 58 -3.82 19.89 -15.51
N ASP A 59 -3.36 20.44 -14.39
CA ASP A 59 -2.33 19.80 -13.56
C ASP A 59 -2.82 18.49 -12.93
N GLY A 60 -1.91 17.66 -12.44
CA GLY A 60 -2.25 16.38 -11.85
C GLY A 60 -3.18 16.48 -10.64
N PHE A 61 -3.09 17.57 -9.88
CA PHE A 61 -4.01 17.80 -8.75
C PHE A 61 -5.44 17.99 -9.23
N GLY A 62 -5.63 18.80 -10.28
CA GLY A 62 -6.97 19.00 -10.89
C GLY A 62 -7.54 17.72 -11.49
N VAL A 63 -6.69 16.90 -12.13
CA VAL A 63 -7.12 15.60 -12.66
C VAL A 63 -7.52 14.66 -11.51
N CYS A 64 -6.73 14.59 -10.44
CA CYS A 64 -7.03 13.78 -9.26
C CYS A 64 -8.38 14.17 -8.63
N GLU A 65 -8.61 15.46 -8.45
CA GLU A 65 -9.88 15.96 -7.90
C GLU A 65 -11.10 15.54 -8.75
N VAL A 66 -10.98 15.63 -10.08
CA VAL A 66 -12.07 15.21 -11.00
C VAL A 66 -12.30 13.69 -10.88
N ILE A 67 -11.25 12.87 -10.85
CA ILE A 67 -11.36 11.42 -10.74
C ILE A 67 -11.98 11.03 -9.41
N LYS A 68 -11.50 11.58 -8.30
CA LYS A 68 -11.98 11.25 -6.95
C LYS A 68 -13.43 11.69 -6.67
N LYS A 69 -13.93 12.69 -7.38
CA LYS A 69 -15.35 13.05 -7.32
C LYS A 69 -16.28 12.06 -8.03
N GLN A 70 -15.75 11.26 -8.95
CA GLN A 70 -16.54 10.37 -9.81
C GLN A 70 -16.32 8.89 -9.50
N SER A 71 -15.25 8.54 -8.80
CA SER A 71 -14.81 7.15 -8.63
C SER A 71 -13.87 6.98 -7.43
N ASP A 72 -13.92 5.79 -6.84
CA ASP A 72 -12.98 5.34 -5.80
C ASP A 72 -11.70 4.69 -6.38
N VAL A 73 -11.46 4.83 -7.70
CA VAL A 73 -10.25 4.31 -8.35
C VAL A 73 -9.02 4.91 -7.67
N PRO A 74 -8.05 4.07 -7.25
CA PRO A 74 -6.84 4.56 -6.62
C PRO A 74 -6.01 5.41 -7.57
N VAL A 75 -5.52 6.54 -7.04
CA VAL A 75 -4.64 7.48 -7.74
C VAL A 75 -3.29 7.52 -7.03
N MET A 76 -2.22 7.25 -7.78
CA MET A 76 -0.85 7.35 -7.31
C MET A 76 -0.13 8.47 -8.07
N PHE A 77 0.41 9.44 -7.34
CA PHE A 77 1.21 10.49 -7.96
C PHE A 77 2.62 10.03 -8.30
N LEU A 78 3.08 10.41 -9.49
CA LEU A 78 4.49 10.36 -9.91
C LEU A 78 4.98 11.81 -9.99
N SER A 79 5.96 12.22 -9.18
CA SER A 79 6.35 13.64 -9.18
C SER A 79 7.83 13.86 -8.87
N ALA A 80 8.39 14.89 -9.48
CA ALA A 80 9.70 15.42 -9.15
C ALA A 80 9.68 16.34 -7.90
N LEU A 81 8.50 16.65 -7.35
CA LEU A 81 8.37 17.58 -6.24
C LEU A 81 8.67 16.88 -4.91
N ASN A 82 9.80 17.24 -4.30
CA ASN A 82 10.24 16.76 -2.98
C ASN A 82 9.88 17.75 -1.86
N ASP A 83 9.00 18.73 -2.12
CA ASP A 83 8.58 19.67 -1.09
C ASP A 83 7.37 19.17 -0.30
N ASP A 84 7.42 19.39 1.01
CA ASP A 84 6.37 18.97 1.95
C ASP A 84 4.99 19.52 1.58
N LYS A 85 4.92 20.73 0.99
CA LYS A 85 3.66 21.37 0.60
C LYS A 85 2.92 20.63 -0.51
N SER A 86 3.64 20.13 -1.51
CA SER A 86 3.06 19.37 -2.61
C SER A 86 2.61 17.98 -2.16
N GLN A 87 3.35 17.36 -1.25
CA GLN A 87 2.95 16.10 -0.64
C GLN A 87 1.69 16.28 0.21
N ILE A 88 1.64 17.30 1.07
CA ILE A 88 0.45 17.60 1.90
C ILE A 88 -0.77 17.86 1.01
N LYS A 89 -0.63 18.66 -0.06
CA LYS A 89 -1.73 18.90 -1.01
C LYS A 89 -2.21 17.62 -1.70
N GLY A 90 -1.30 16.71 -2.02
CA GLY A 90 -1.65 15.40 -2.59
C GLY A 90 -2.46 14.55 -1.61
N TYR A 91 -2.11 14.54 -0.34
CA TYR A 91 -2.87 13.84 0.71
C TYR A 91 -4.23 14.48 0.98
N ASP A 92 -4.31 15.82 0.99
CA ASP A 92 -5.59 16.56 1.15
C ASP A 92 -6.58 16.24 0.01
N LEU A 93 -6.08 15.88 -1.18
CA LEU A 93 -6.88 15.48 -2.34
C LEU A 93 -7.21 13.98 -2.37
N MET A 94 -6.99 13.25 -1.28
CA MET A 94 -7.25 11.81 -1.14
C MET A 94 -6.49 10.94 -2.15
N ALA A 95 -5.30 11.34 -2.57
CA ALA A 95 -4.42 10.45 -3.31
C ALA A 95 -4.03 9.24 -2.43
N ASP A 96 -3.98 8.06 -3.03
CA ASP A 96 -3.79 6.81 -2.28
C ASP A 96 -2.31 6.51 -2.03
N ASP A 97 -1.41 7.02 -2.86
CA ASP A 97 0.05 6.89 -2.69
C ASP A 97 0.81 7.91 -3.53
N TYR A 98 2.12 7.96 -3.31
CA TYR A 98 3.03 8.92 -3.90
C TYR A 98 4.39 8.27 -4.22
N VAL A 99 4.96 8.60 -5.38
CA VAL A 99 6.30 8.16 -5.79
C VAL A 99 7.08 9.34 -6.34
N THR A 100 8.27 9.58 -5.79
CA THR A 100 9.14 10.66 -6.25
C THR A 100 9.99 10.23 -7.44
N LYS A 101 10.13 11.11 -8.45
CA LYS A 101 11.09 10.95 -9.55
C LYS A 101 12.51 11.40 -9.08
N PRO A 102 13.59 10.65 -9.41
CA PRO A 102 13.60 9.39 -10.14
C PRO A 102 13.15 8.21 -9.28
N PHE A 103 12.36 7.29 -9.84
CA PHE A 103 11.82 6.14 -9.13
C PHE A 103 12.41 4.82 -9.60
N SER A 104 12.43 3.85 -8.70
CA SER A 104 12.77 2.46 -9.01
C SER A 104 11.54 1.72 -9.52
N MET A 105 11.64 1.07 -10.69
CA MET A 105 10.54 0.30 -11.27
C MET A 105 10.04 -0.83 -10.36
N PRO A 106 10.90 -1.63 -9.71
CA PRO A 106 10.44 -2.65 -8.75
C PRO A 106 9.61 -2.07 -7.60
N ILE A 107 10.01 -0.89 -7.08
CA ILE A 107 9.26 -0.20 -6.01
C ILE A 107 7.90 0.28 -6.54
N LEU A 108 7.86 0.89 -7.72
CA LEU A 108 6.63 1.36 -8.34
C LEU A 108 5.64 0.20 -8.55
N ILE A 109 6.08 -0.91 -9.14
CA ILE A 109 5.26 -2.10 -9.37
C ILE A 109 4.73 -2.67 -8.07
N ARG A 110 5.56 -2.73 -7.03
CA ARG A 110 5.12 -3.20 -5.70
C ARG A 110 4.01 -2.32 -5.12
N LYS A 111 4.15 -1.00 -5.20
CA LYS A 111 3.14 -0.03 -4.75
C LYS A 111 1.83 -0.15 -5.56
N ILE A 112 1.91 -0.27 -6.88
CA ILE A 112 0.76 -0.53 -7.76
C ILE A 112 0.01 -1.78 -7.29
N ASN A 113 0.71 -2.89 -7.09
CA ASN A 113 0.11 -4.16 -6.66
C ASN A 113 -0.54 -4.07 -5.26
N VAL A 114 -0.01 -3.23 -4.36
CA VAL A 114 -0.62 -2.99 -3.05
C VAL A 114 -1.94 -2.24 -3.20
N LEU A 115 -1.98 -1.18 -4.02
CA LEU A 115 -3.20 -0.40 -4.24
C LEU A 115 -4.28 -1.22 -4.97
N LEU A 116 -3.89 -1.99 -5.99
CA LEU A 116 -4.84 -2.85 -6.72
C LEU A 116 -5.46 -3.91 -5.81
N ARG A 117 -4.70 -4.49 -4.89
CA ARG A 117 -5.24 -5.45 -3.91
C ARG A 117 -6.21 -4.80 -2.92
N ARG A 118 -5.96 -3.56 -2.50
CA ARG A 118 -6.90 -2.81 -1.65
C ARG A 118 -8.25 -2.61 -2.35
N ASN A 119 -8.24 -2.35 -3.64
CA ASN A 119 -9.46 -2.13 -4.43
C ASN A 119 -10.26 -3.42 -4.68
N GLU A 120 -9.57 -4.56 -4.90
CA GLU A 120 -10.24 -5.88 -4.99
C GLU A 120 -10.91 -6.29 -3.67
N SER A 121 -10.34 -5.89 -2.54
CA SER A 121 -10.88 -6.16 -1.21
C SER A 121 -12.18 -5.41 -0.93
N ALA A 122 -12.50 -4.35 -1.65
CA ALA A 122 -13.78 -3.64 -1.52
C ALA A 122 -14.98 -4.48 -2.03
N GLU A 123 -14.78 -5.36 -3.01
CA GLU A 123 -15.80 -6.32 -3.44
C GLU A 123 -15.85 -7.59 -2.56
N LEU A 124 -14.74 -7.92 -1.89
CA LEU A 124 -14.59 -9.07 -1.00
C LEU A 124 -14.57 -8.66 0.48
N ARG A 125 -15.43 -7.75 0.90
CA ARG A 125 -15.54 -7.22 2.29
C ARG A 125 -15.71 -8.27 3.39
N LYS A 126 -15.58 -9.55 3.10
CA LYS A 126 -15.53 -10.64 4.09
C LYS A 126 -14.13 -10.98 4.60
N ASP A 127 -13.05 -10.56 3.90
CA ASP A 127 -11.68 -10.94 4.25
C ASP A 127 -10.82 -9.79 4.84
N SER A 128 -11.36 -8.57 4.94
CA SER A 128 -10.61 -7.45 5.54
C SER A 128 -10.53 -7.51 7.06
N ILE A 129 -11.35 -8.33 7.70
CA ILE A 129 -11.35 -8.52 9.14
C ILE A 129 -10.69 -9.86 9.46
N LEU A 130 -9.50 -9.80 10.03
CA LEU A 130 -8.84 -10.97 10.61
C LEU A 130 -9.22 -11.07 12.08
N VAL A 131 -9.72 -12.23 12.48
CA VAL A 131 -10.01 -12.54 13.88
C VAL A 131 -9.02 -13.60 14.35
N CYS A 132 -8.26 -13.26 15.39
CA CYS A 132 -7.29 -14.17 16.00
C CYS A 132 -7.46 -14.19 17.51
N GLY A 133 -8.31 -15.10 18.00
CA GLY A 133 -8.76 -15.11 19.38
C GLY A 133 -9.49 -13.80 19.72
N ASP A 134 -9.01 -13.10 20.75
CA ASP A 134 -9.58 -11.82 21.20
C ASP A 134 -9.18 -10.61 20.32
N ILE A 135 -8.28 -10.81 19.35
CA ILE A 135 -7.78 -9.73 18.47
C ILE A 135 -8.64 -9.67 17.22
N LEU A 136 -9.13 -8.49 16.90
CA LEU A 136 -9.76 -8.15 15.63
C LEU A 136 -8.91 -7.13 14.91
N ILE A 137 -8.53 -7.41 13.69
CA ILE A 137 -7.70 -6.56 12.84
C ILE A 137 -8.53 -6.19 11.62
N ASN A 138 -8.77 -4.90 11.41
CA ASN A 138 -9.37 -4.38 10.20
C ASN A 138 -8.27 -3.84 9.29
N SER A 139 -8.03 -4.53 8.18
CA SER A 139 -6.95 -4.18 7.24
C SER A 139 -7.27 -2.92 6.41
N ASP A 140 -8.56 -2.57 6.28
CA ASP A 140 -8.97 -1.40 5.49
C ASP A 140 -8.80 -0.10 6.28
N THR A 141 -9.18 -0.13 7.58
CA THR A 141 -9.09 1.04 8.46
C THR A 141 -7.77 1.07 9.24
N MET A 142 -6.95 0.02 9.16
CA MET A 142 -5.75 -0.20 9.99
C MET A 142 -6.06 -0.18 11.51
N GLU A 143 -7.28 -0.47 11.88
CA GLU A 143 -7.72 -0.51 13.27
C GLU A 143 -7.53 -1.91 13.87
N VAL A 144 -7.12 -1.92 15.11
CA VAL A 144 -6.98 -3.15 15.90
C VAL A 144 -7.75 -3.01 17.19
N THR A 145 -8.53 -4.04 17.54
CA THR A 145 -9.16 -4.14 18.86
C THR A 145 -8.74 -5.43 19.54
N VAL A 146 -8.59 -5.38 20.86
CA VAL A 146 -8.39 -6.56 21.71
C VAL A 146 -9.53 -6.62 22.71
N LYS A 147 -10.31 -7.69 22.69
CA LYS A 147 -11.55 -7.83 23.50
C LYS A 147 -12.51 -6.65 23.30
N GLY A 148 -12.59 -6.12 22.09
CA GLY A 148 -13.44 -4.98 21.74
C GLY A 148 -12.89 -3.60 22.16
N VAL A 149 -11.70 -3.53 22.77
CA VAL A 149 -11.04 -2.28 23.14
C VAL A 149 -10.04 -1.89 22.05
N PRO A 150 -10.12 -0.66 21.48
CA PRO A 150 -9.16 -0.18 20.49
C PRO A 150 -7.72 -0.15 21.01
N VAL A 151 -6.77 -0.54 20.18
CA VAL A 151 -5.33 -0.52 20.47
C VAL A 151 -4.62 0.30 19.39
N GLU A 152 -3.95 1.37 19.80
CA GLU A 152 -3.18 2.21 18.89
C GLU A 152 -1.83 1.55 18.55
N LEU A 153 -1.66 1.19 17.29
CA LEU A 153 -0.41 0.64 16.77
C LEU A 153 0.24 1.62 15.80
N THR A 154 1.57 1.62 15.78
CA THR A 154 2.32 2.23 14.67
C THR A 154 2.15 1.38 13.40
N SER A 155 2.40 1.96 12.22
CA SER A 155 2.29 1.23 10.95
C SER A 155 3.10 -0.08 10.96
N ARG A 156 4.32 -0.06 11.51
CA ARG A 156 5.18 -1.26 11.60
C ARG A 156 4.66 -2.32 12.58
N GLU A 157 4.08 -1.90 13.69
CA GLU A 157 3.46 -2.82 14.64
C GLU A 157 2.19 -3.44 14.05
N PHE A 158 1.41 -2.64 13.30
CA PHE A 158 0.26 -3.14 12.56
C PHE A 158 0.67 -4.18 11.51
N ASP A 159 1.67 -3.87 10.68
CA ASP A 159 2.18 -4.77 9.63
C ASP A 159 2.69 -6.09 10.22
N LEU A 160 3.41 -6.03 11.34
CA LEU A 160 3.86 -7.22 12.07
C LEU A 160 2.69 -8.06 12.56
N LEU A 161 1.74 -7.45 13.25
CA LEU A 161 0.56 -8.14 13.78
C LEU A 161 -0.25 -8.76 12.65
N HIS A 162 -0.52 -8.01 11.59
CA HIS A 162 -1.26 -8.48 10.43
C HIS A 162 -0.57 -9.66 9.74
N THR A 163 0.76 -9.59 9.55
CA THR A 163 1.55 -10.67 8.94
C THR A 163 1.48 -11.95 9.75
N LEU A 164 1.62 -11.87 11.06
CA LEU A 164 1.54 -13.03 11.95
C LEU A 164 0.10 -13.59 12.01
N ALA A 165 -0.91 -12.73 12.08
CA ALA A 165 -2.31 -13.10 12.19
C ALA A 165 -2.91 -13.68 10.91
N LYS A 166 -2.38 -13.31 9.74
CA LYS A 166 -2.84 -13.82 8.43
C LYS A 166 -2.64 -15.33 8.27
N ASN A 167 -1.62 -15.89 8.91
CA ASN A 167 -1.33 -17.32 8.87
C ASN A 167 -1.07 -17.85 10.29
N PRO A 168 -2.13 -18.05 11.10
CA PRO A 168 -1.98 -18.52 12.47
C PRO A 168 -1.30 -19.88 12.52
N GLY A 169 -0.39 -20.07 13.49
CA GLY A 169 0.44 -21.26 13.63
C GLY A 169 1.71 -21.27 12.80
N ARG A 170 1.83 -20.41 11.78
CA ARG A 170 3.06 -20.30 10.99
C ARG A 170 4.14 -19.57 11.79
N VAL A 171 5.33 -20.17 11.84
CA VAL A 171 6.51 -19.53 12.45
C VAL A 171 7.21 -18.68 11.40
N TYR A 172 7.41 -17.40 11.71
CA TYR A 172 8.19 -16.47 10.90
C TYR A 172 9.54 -16.22 11.58
N SER A 173 10.64 -16.44 10.84
CA SER A 173 11.96 -16.07 11.34
C SER A 173 12.13 -14.55 11.41
N ARG A 174 13.12 -14.07 12.16
CA ARG A 174 13.46 -12.63 12.19
C ARG A 174 13.82 -12.11 10.81
N GLU A 175 14.67 -12.85 10.11
CA GLU A 175 15.07 -12.58 8.73
C GLU A 175 13.83 -12.47 7.81
N MET A 176 12.92 -13.47 7.85
CA MET A 176 11.70 -13.42 7.04
C MET A 176 10.82 -12.20 7.36
N LEU A 177 10.69 -11.81 8.63
CA LEU A 177 9.92 -10.63 9.01
C LEU A 177 10.62 -9.35 8.57
N LEU A 178 11.95 -9.32 8.65
CA LEU A 178 12.74 -8.20 8.18
C LEU A 178 12.57 -8.02 6.66
N ASP A 179 12.72 -9.08 5.88
CA ASP A 179 12.58 -9.06 4.42
C ASP A 179 11.18 -8.68 3.96
N LEU A 180 10.14 -9.08 4.71
CA LEU A 180 8.76 -8.81 4.36
C LEU A 180 8.30 -7.38 4.70
N LEU A 181 8.85 -6.80 5.76
CA LEU A 181 8.32 -5.58 6.37
C LEU A 181 9.29 -4.40 6.38
N TRP A 182 10.59 -4.62 6.18
CA TRP A 182 11.60 -3.57 6.06
C TRP A 182 12.21 -3.59 4.68
N ASP A 183 12.28 -2.43 4.04
CA ASP A 183 12.86 -2.31 2.70
C ASP A 183 14.36 -2.64 2.71
N TYR A 184 14.85 -3.22 1.61
CA TYR A 184 16.19 -3.77 1.38
C TYR A 184 17.36 -2.79 1.54
N ASP A 185 17.11 -1.53 1.87
CA ASP A 185 18.12 -0.45 1.81
C ASP A 185 18.83 -0.16 3.14
N SER A 186 18.65 -0.96 4.15
CA SER A 186 19.29 -0.71 5.43
C SER A 186 19.99 -1.95 5.95
N LEU A 187 21.23 -1.76 6.39
CA LEU A 187 21.98 -2.58 7.34
C LEU A 187 21.21 -2.67 8.68
N VAL A 188 19.93 -3.06 8.60
CA VAL A 188 19.06 -3.13 9.77
C VAL A 188 19.28 -4.47 10.45
N ASP A 189 19.76 -4.43 11.68
CA ASP A 189 19.96 -5.61 12.53
C ASP A 189 18.58 -6.28 12.80
N GLU A 190 18.51 -7.61 12.69
CA GLU A 190 17.32 -8.41 13.01
C GLU A 190 16.73 -8.11 14.40
N ARG A 191 17.51 -7.55 15.31
CA ARG A 191 17.09 -7.12 16.66
C ARG A 191 16.00 -6.05 16.64
N ILE A 192 15.82 -5.34 15.51
CA ILE A 192 14.73 -4.38 15.38
C ILE A 192 13.37 -5.08 15.44
N VAL A 193 13.28 -6.29 14.88
CA VAL A 193 12.06 -7.13 14.95
C VAL A 193 11.72 -7.44 16.41
N ASP A 194 12.71 -7.81 17.22
CA ASP A 194 12.52 -8.12 18.64
C ASP A 194 11.96 -6.90 19.41
N SER A 195 12.47 -5.71 19.09
CA SER A 195 12.02 -4.46 19.71
C SER A 195 10.55 -4.16 19.36
N HIS A 196 10.17 -4.32 18.10
CA HIS A 196 8.77 -4.11 17.68
C HIS A 196 7.84 -5.18 18.26
N ILE A 197 8.27 -6.44 18.31
CA ILE A 197 7.50 -7.52 18.96
C ILE A 197 7.29 -7.24 20.45
N LYS A 198 8.32 -6.75 21.15
CA LYS A 198 8.21 -6.36 22.55
C LYS A 198 7.16 -5.27 22.76
N ASN A 199 7.22 -4.21 21.95
CA ASN A 199 6.27 -3.09 22.02
C ASN A 199 4.86 -3.54 21.68
N LEU A 200 4.71 -4.36 20.64
CA LEU A 200 3.43 -4.92 20.21
C LEU A 200 2.79 -5.76 21.32
N ARG A 201 3.54 -6.65 21.96
CA ARG A 201 3.07 -7.44 23.12
C ARG A 201 2.58 -6.54 24.26
N HIS A 202 3.32 -5.48 24.56
CA HIS A 202 2.95 -4.53 25.59
C HIS A 202 1.61 -3.84 25.29
N LYS A 203 1.42 -3.41 24.03
CA LYS A 203 0.20 -2.74 23.59
C LYS A 203 -1.01 -3.68 23.52
N LEU A 204 -0.81 -4.92 23.09
CA LEU A 204 -1.88 -5.94 23.04
C LEU A 204 -2.33 -6.40 24.44
N GLY A 205 -1.50 -6.22 25.47
CA GLY A 205 -1.86 -6.53 26.85
C GLY A 205 -2.05 -8.02 27.15
N GLY A 206 -1.43 -8.92 26.36
CA GLY A 206 -1.56 -10.37 26.58
C GLY A 206 -0.55 -11.19 25.78
N ASP A 207 -0.52 -12.50 26.05
CA ASP A 207 0.39 -13.47 25.41
C ASP A 207 -0.17 -13.98 24.07
N TYR A 208 -0.40 -13.06 23.13
CA TYR A 208 -0.91 -13.39 21.80
C TYR A 208 0.19 -13.84 20.83
N ILE A 209 1.40 -13.32 20.99
CA ILE A 209 2.55 -13.62 20.13
C ILE A 209 3.50 -14.54 20.87
N GLU A 210 3.65 -15.76 20.37
CA GLU A 210 4.57 -16.77 20.92
C GLU A 210 5.97 -16.61 20.33
N THR A 211 7.00 -16.79 21.19
CA THR A 211 8.39 -16.92 20.74
C THR A 211 8.72 -18.39 20.59
N VAL A 212 9.01 -18.83 19.38
CA VAL A 212 9.58 -20.15 19.10
C VAL A 212 11.09 -20.05 19.18
N ARG A 213 11.67 -20.55 20.28
CA ARG A 213 13.11 -20.41 20.57
C ARG A 213 13.99 -20.85 19.40
N GLY A 214 14.91 -20.00 18.99
CA GLY A 214 15.82 -20.25 17.87
C GLY A 214 15.18 -20.24 16.47
N ARG A 215 13.85 -19.99 16.36
CA ARG A 215 13.14 -20.02 15.07
C ARG A 215 12.42 -18.72 14.73
N GLY A 216 11.89 -17.96 15.72
CA GLY A 216 11.19 -16.71 15.47
C GLY A 216 9.89 -16.55 16.24
N TYR A 217 8.85 -16.04 15.58
CA TYR A 217 7.57 -15.65 16.19
C TYR A 217 6.38 -16.23 15.44
N LYS A 218 5.30 -16.49 16.15
CA LYS A 218 3.99 -16.90 15.61
C LYS A 218 2.84 -16.35 16.46
N ILE A 219 1.66 -16.37 15.89
CA ILE A 219 0.38 -16.26 16.62
C ILE A 219 -0.37 -17.56 16.41
N ASP A 220 -0.92 -18.14 17.47
CA ASP A 220 -1.80 -19.30 17.36
C ASP A 220 -3.28 -18.87 17.36
N ARG A 221 -4.12 -19.61 16.62
CA ARG A 221 -5.56 -19.51 16.81
C ARG A 221 -5.86 -20.09 18.20
N LYS A 222 -6.15 -19.23 19.18
CA LYS A 222 -6.83 -19.71 20.39
C LYS A 222 -8.26 -20.04 19.95
N GLU A 223 -8.58 -21.32 19.88
CA GLU A 223 -9.98 -21.76 19.80
C GLU A 223 -10.70 -21.26 21.05
N THR A 224 -11.81 -20.57 20.81
CA THR A 224 -12.72 -20.11 21.87
C THR A 224 -13.59 -21.27 22.31
#